data_a618c49fb16811b815e6926923b72da8
#
_entry.id   a618c49fb16811b815e6926923b72da8
#
_cell.length_a   1.000
_cell.length_b   1.000
_cell.length_c   1.000
_cell.angle_alpha   90.00
_cell.angle_beta   90.00
_cell.angle_gamma   90.00
#
_symmetry.space_group_name_H-M   'P 1'
#
loop_
_entity.id
_entity.type
_entity.pdbx_description
1 polymer ?
#
loop_
_entity_poly.entity_id
_entity_poly.type
_entity_poly.pdbx_seq_one_letter_code
_entity_poly.pdbx_strand_id
1 'polypeptide(L)'
;AASDVYKRQGSFNAIENLGLAFRSDYFDAELRGNYRYALATNSMQSRNDQSTHNYGGTFNVNGYLPWSITLGTDITYSGSAGYSAGYNTESWLWNAQASYQFLKGKNATIALKVYDILGQRNSIRRTVTGNYIQDVEYNTLDTYGLITFTYRFNTFGDKKPDMDRFDRGPHGYGPPPGHPGRPGGRRW
;
A
#
# COMPACT_ATOMS: atom_id res chain seq x y z
N ALA A 1 -44.39 17.54 -27.48
CA ALA A 1 -42.97 17.93 -27.48
C ALA A 1 -42.26 17.09 -26.42
N ALA A 2 -41.49 16.10 -26.84
CA ALA A 2 -40.61 15.33 -25.93
C ALA A 2 -39.47 16.27 -25.55
N SER A 3 -39.43 16.70 -24.31
CA SER A 3 -38.29 17.41 -23.73
C SER A 3 -37.16 16.42 -23.57
N ASP A 4 -36.15 16.52 -24.42
CA ASP A 4 -34.89 15.79 -24.25
C ASP A 4 -34.21 16.24 -22.95
N VAL A 5 -34.37 15.47 -21.90
CA VAL A 5 -33.66 15.70 -20.64
C VAL A 5 -32.23 15.20 -20.80
N TYR A 6 -31.33 16.12 -21.14
CA TYR A 6 -29.89 15.81 -21.17
C TYR A 6 -29.39 15.44 -19.78
N LYS A 7 -29.07 14.17 -19.62
CA LYS A 7 -28.42 13.65 -18.40
C LYS A 7 -26.95 14.06 -18.43
N ARG A 8 -26.53 14.93 -17.55
CA ARG A 8 -25.13 15.30 -17.36
C ARG A 8 -24.62 14.64 -16.07
N GLN A 9 -23.55 13.92 -16.19
CA GLN A 9 -22.80 13.40 -15.05
C GLN A 9 -21.39 13.99 -15.11
N GLY A 10 -20.92 14.46 -13.97
CA GLY A 10 -19.56 14.95 -13.80
C GLY A 10 -18.86 14.19 -12.68
N SER A 11 -17.56 13.99 -12.80
CA SER A 11 -16.74 13.49 -11.73
C SER A 11 -15.46 14.29 -11.61
N PHE A 12 -15.10 14.62 -10.39
CA PHE A 12 -13.84 15.27 -10.06
C PHE A 12 -13.09 14.41 -9.04
N ASN A 13 -11.79 14.21 -9.27
CA ASN A 13 -10.93 13.50 -8.35
C ASN A 13 -9.66 14.31 -8.10
N ALA A 14 -9.33 14.53 -6.83
CA ALA A 14 -8.06 15.09 -6.39
C ALA A 14 -7.34 14.07 -5.51
N ILE A 15 -6.04 13.89 -5.73
CA ILE A 15 -5.22 12.94 -4.98
C ILE A 15 -3.94 13.66 -4.57
N GLU A 16 -3.66 13.64 -3.27
CA GLU A 16 -2.45 14.20 -2.68
C GLU A 16 -1.70 13.07 -1.96
N ASN A 17 -0.38 13.04 -2.14
CA ASN A 17 0.50 12.10 -1.47
C ASN A 17 1.71 12.85 -0.92
N LEU A 18 2.02 12.63 0.34
CA LEU A 18 3.18 13.20 1.02
C LEU A 18 4.02 12.07 1.59
N GLY A 19 5.35 12.21 1.53
CA GLY A 19 6.26 11.23 2.09
C GLY A 19 7.51 11.90 2.66
N LEU A 20 7.92 11.44 3.83
CA LEU A 20 9.15 11.80 4.50
C LEU A 20 9.90 10.52 4.82
N ALA A 21 11.19 10.48 4.51
CA ALA A 21 12.05 9.36 4.82
C ALA A 21 13.32 9.85 5.50
N PHE A 22 13.69 9.17 6.57
CA PHE A 22 14.94 9.35 7.28
C PHE A 22 15.70 8.04 7.26
N ARG A 23 17.00 8.09 6.97
CA ARG A 23 17.87 6.91 6.95
C ARG A 23 19.15 7.17 7.71
N SER A 24 19.54 6.21 8.53
CA SER A 24 20.80 6.19 9.24
C SER A 24 21.37 4.77 9.31
N ASP A 25 22.58 4.63 9.83
CA ASP A 25 23.22 3.31 10.02
C ASP A 25 22.51 2.48 11.11
N TYR A 26 21.71 3.10 11.97
CA TYR A 26 21.04 2.45 13.11
C TYR A 26 19.58 2.20 12.90
N PHE A 27 18.91 3.06 12.11
CA PHE A 27 17.49 2.90 11.82
C PHE A 27 17.07 3.67 10.57
N ASP A 28 16.05 3.15 9.92
CA ASP A 28 15.31 3.81 8.85
C ASP A 28 13.90 4.10 9.34
N ALA A 29 13.39 5.29 9.07
CA ALA A 29 12.02 5.67 9.35
C ALA A 29 11.39 6.32 8.12
N GLU A 30 10.15 5.95 7.83
CA GLU A 30 9.41 6.49 6.71
C GLU A 30 7.97 6.79 7.13
N LEU A 31 7.52 8.01 6.86
CA LEU A 31 6.15 8.46 7.05
C LEU A 31 5.55 8.80 5.69
N ARG A 32 4.45 8.20 5.34
CA ARG A 32 3.67 8.51 4.14
C ARG A 32 2.25 8.89 4.53
N GLY A 33 1.70 9.89 3.87
CA GLY A 33 0.30 10.29 3.98
C GLY A 33 -0.33 10.33 2.59
N ASN A 34 -1.58 9.96 2.50
CA ASN A 34 -2.37 10.06 1.28
C ASN A 34 -3.76 10.63 1.58
N TYR A 35 -4.25 11.45 0.68
CA TYR A 35 -5.60 11.98 0.72
C TYR A 35 -6.20 11.95 -0.67
N ARG A 36 -7.42 11.45 -0.78
CA ARG A 36 -8.20 11.42 -2.02
C ARG A 36 -9.57 12.04 -1.78
N TYR A 37 -9.87 13.05 -2.55
CA TYR A 37 -11.20 13.64 -2.67
C TYR A 37 -11.83 13.20 -3.98
N ALA A 38 -13.08 12.73 -3.95
CA ALA A 38 -13.84 12.41 -5.15
C ALA A 38 -15.23 13.03 -5.03
N LEU A 39 -15.62 13.80 -6.05
CA LEU A 39 -16.95 14.40 -6.20
C LEU A 39 -17.63 13.78 -7.41
N ALA A 40 -18.80 13.21 -7.21
CA ALA A 40 -19.69 12.75 -8.26
C ALA A 40 -20.91 13.65 -8.30
N THR A 41 -21.12 14.35 -9.43
CA THR A 41 -22.26 15.23 -9.65
C THR A 41 -23.25 14.58 -10.60
N ASN A 42 -24.54 14.75 -10.33
CA ASN A 42 -25.61 14.13 -11.11
C ASN A 42 -26.71 15.14 -11.39
N SER A 43 -27.06 15.35 -12.65
CA SER A 43 -28.13 16.28 -13.04
C SER A 43 -29.57 15.73 -12.85
N MET A 44 -29.70 14.49 -12.36
CA MET A 44 -31.00 13.92 -12.05
C MET A 44 -31.46 14.33 -10.65
N GLN A 45 -32.67 14.88 -10.55
CA GLN A 45 -33.30 15.30 -9.28
C GLN A 45 -33.44 14.17 -8.24
N SER A 46 -33.29 12.91 -8.65
CA SER A 46 -33.41 11.72 -7.76
C SER A 46 -32.10 11.28 -7.11
N ARG A 47 -30.95 11.83 -7.47
CA ARG A 47 -29.64 11.50 -6.89
C ARG A 47 -28.90 12.76 -6.48
N ASN A 48 -28.61 12.86 -5.21
CA ASN A 48 -27.79 13.93 -4.67
C ASN A 48 -26.34 13.78 -5.13
N ASP A 49 -25.65 14.92 -5.29
CA ASP A 49 -24.20 14.94 -5.46
C ASP A 49 -23.56 14.26 -4.25
N GLN A 50 -22.57 13.42 -4.52
CA GLN A 50 -21.85 12.69 -3.48
C GLN A 50 -20.38 13.08 -3.48
N SER A 51 -19.91 13.56 -2.34
CA SER A 51 -18.49 13.79 -2.09
C SER A 51 -17.96 12.72 -1.16
N THR A 52 -16.84 12.11 -1.52
CA THR A 52 -16.17 11.10 -0.69
C THR A 52 -14.74 11.50 -0.44
N HIS A 53 -14.27 11.19 0.77
CA HIS A 53 -12.92 11.45 1.25
C HIS A 53 -12.32 10.12 1.67
N ASN A 54 -11.15 9.80 1.14
CA ASN A 54 -10.34 8.69 1.61
C ASN A 54 -8.99 9.24 2.03
N TYR A 55 -8.59 8.93 3.23
CA TYR A 55 -7.36 9.43 3.81
C TYR A 55 -6.63 8.32 4.56
N GLY A 56 -5.33 8.44 4.64
CA GLY A 56 -4.54 7.45 5.33
C GLY A 56 -3.11 7.89 5.55
N GLY A 57 -2.42 7.12 6.36
CA GLY A 57 -1.01 7.30 6.62
C GLY A 57 -0.35 5.98 6.95
N THR A 58 0.91 5.85 6.56
CA THR A 58 1.73 4.69 6.89
C THR A 58 3.02 5.18 7.55
N PHE A 59 3.36 4.60 8.68
CA PHE A 59 4.60 4.82 9.39
C PHE A 59 5.38 3.52 9.46
N ASN A 60 6.58 3.50 8.87
CA ASN A 60 7.48 2.36 8.85
C ASN A 60 8.75 2.71 9.61
N VAL A 61 9.22 1.80 10.45
CA VAL A 61 10.53 1.91 11.12
C VAL A 61 11.23 0.57 11.05
N ASN A 62 12.52 0.60 10.69
CA ASN A 62 13.41 -0.54 10.81
C ASN A 62 14.61 -0.14 11.65
N GLY A 63 14.90 -0.89 12.70
CA GLY A 63 16.06 -0.72 13.57
C GLY A 63 17.10 -1.80 13.32
N TYR A 64 18.35 -1.40 13.17
CA TYR A 64 19.50 -2.28 12.95
C TYR A 64 20.31 -2.40 14.23
N LEU A 65 20.17 -3.52 14.89
CA LEU A 65 20.82 -3.79 16.16
C LEU A 65 22.18 -4.49 15.96
N PRO A 66 23.10 -4.39 16.93
CA PRO A 66 24.30 -5.22 16.96
C PRO A 66 23.91 -6.71 16.81
N TRP A 67 24.87 -7.55 16.43
CA TRP A 67 24.70 -9.00 16.22
C TRP A 67 23.79 -9.40 15.05
N SER A 68 23.60 -8.48 14.07
CA SER A 68 22.80 -8.75 12.87
C SER A 68 21.32 -9.05 13.15
N ILE A 69 20.76 -8.37 14.13
CA ILE A 69 19.34 -8.37 14.43
C ILE A 69 18.72 -7.14 13.77
N THR A 70 17.62 -7.33 13.06
CA THR A 70 16.79 -6.25 12.52
C THR A 70 15.40 -6.35 13.12
N LEU A 71 14.91 -5.25 13.66
CA LEU A 71 13.54 -5.10 14.13
C LEU A 71 12.81 -4.14 13.19
N GLY A 72 11.63 -4.51 12.76
CA GLY A 72 10.81 -3.67 11.90
C GLY A 72 9.38 -3.57 12.43
N THR A 73 8.76 -2.43 12.22
CA THR A 73 7.34 -2.25 12.49
C THR A 73 6.74 -1.33 11.44
N ASP A 74 5.52 -1.61 11.04
CA ASP A 74 4.72 -0.74 10.20
C ASP A 74 3.31 -0.57 10.78
N ILE A 75 2.87 0.67 10.79
CA ILE A 75 1.54 1.06 11.23
C ILE A 75 0.88 1.79 10.08
N THR A 76 -0.27 1.31 9.65
CA THR A 76 -1.09 1.94 8.61
C THR A 76 -2.43 2.34 9.19
N TYR A 77 -2.77 3.61 9.06
CA TYR A 77 -4.11 4.12 9.32
C TYR A 77 -4.81 4.37 7.99
N SER A 78 -6.06 3.98 7.89
CA SER A 78 -6.91 4.29 6.75
C SER A 78 -8.31 4.68 7.22
N GLY A 79 -8.83 5.74 6.64
CA GLY A 79 -10.16 6.24 6.94
C GLY A 79 -10.90 6.64 5.67
N SER A 80 -12.22 6.56 5.72
CA SER A 80 -13.11 7.04 4.66
C SER A 80 -14.29 7.79 5.25
N ALA A 81 -14.73 8.84 4.54
CA ALA A 81 -15.86 9.66 4.91
C ALA A 81 -16.68 10.09 3.68
N GLY A 82 -17.92 10.53 3.88
CA GLY A 82 -18.81 10.96 2.81
C GLY A 82 -19.54 9.80 2.11
N TYR A 83 -19.37 8.58 2.56
CA TYR A 83 -20.17 7.45 2.13
C TYR A 83 -21.51 7.40 2.86
N SER A 84 -22.47 6.64 2.32
CA SER A 84 -23.76 6.42 3.01
C SER A 84 -23.57 5.86 4.41
N ALA A 85 -24.57 6.04 5.27
CA ALA A 85 -24.50 5.57 6.67
C ALA A 85 -24.08 4.09 6.75
N GLY A 86 -23.09 3.80 7.59
CA GLY A 86 -22.51 2.47 7.78
C GLY A 86 -21.34 2.10 6.86
N TYR A 87 -20.95 2.99 5.94
CA TYR A 87 -19.86 2.74 4.99
C TYR A 87 -18.64 3.66 5.15
N ASN A 88 -18.69 4.58 6.09
CA ASN A 88 -17.48 5.25 6.56
C ASN A 88 -16.70 4.24 7.38
N THR A 89 -15.44 4.06 7.06
CA THR A 89 -14.58 3.07 7.70
C THR A 89 -13.34 3.74 8.26
N GLU A 90 -12.90 3.24 9.39
CA GLU A 90 -11.60 3.56 9.97
C GLU A 90 -10.94 2.26 10.38
N SER A 91 -9.66 2.12 10.10
CA SER A 91 -8.90 0.95 10.48
C SER A 91 -7.44 1.27 10.76
N TRP A 92 -6.89 0.59 11.75
CA TRP A 92 -5.48 0.59 12.09
C TRP A 92 -4.93 -0.79 11.81
N LEU A 93 -3.93 -0.88 10.96
CA LEU A 93 -3.20 -2.09 10.71
C LEU A 93 -1.80 -1.95 11.28
N TRP A 94 -1.45 -2.81 12.23
CA TRP A 94 -0.14 -2.82 12.84
C TRP A 94 0.54 -4.17 12.61
N ASN A 95 1.71 -4.14 12.00
CA ASN A 95 2.56 -5.30 11.78
C ASN A 95 3.91 -5.09 12.46
N ALA A 96 4.52 -6.17 12.89
CA ALA A 96 5.86 -6.16 13.45
C ALA A 96 6.68 -7.33 12.94
N GLN A 97 7.99 -7.15 12.85
CA GLN A 97 8.92 -8.18 12.43
C GLN A 97 10.22 -8.11 13.22
N ALA A 98 10.81 -9.27 13.42
CA ALA A 98 12.16 -9.42 13.95
C ALA A 98 12.91 -10.41 13.10
N SER A 99 14.14 -10.10 12.71
CA SER A 99 14.99 -11.04 11.97
C SER A 99 16.38 -11.11 12.56
N TYR A 100 16.97 -12.28 12.46
CA TYR A 100 18.30 -12.57 12.94
C TYR A 100 19.10 -13.29 11.85
N GLN A 101 20.24 -12.72 11.48
CA GLN A 101 21.17 -13.32 10.53
C GLN A 101 22.31 -13.97 11.26
N PHE A 102 22.57 -15.22 10.97
CA PHE A 102 23.59 -16.04 11.64
C PHE A 102 24.39 -16.89 10.64
N LEU A 103 25.37 -17.66 11.12
CA LEU A 103 26.42 -18.36 10.38
C LEU A 103 27.50 -17.46 9.79
N LYS A 104 28.64 -18.07 9.47
CA LYS A 104 29.75 -17.38 8.81
C LYS A 104 29.30 -16.85 7.45
N GLY A 105 29.43 -15.54 7.24
CA GLY A 105 28.95 -14.88 6.02
C GLY A 105 27.48 -14.48 6.03
N LYS A 106 26.79 -14.61 7.18
CA LYS A 106 25.35 -14.25 7.33
C LYS A 106 24.45 -14.99 6.34
N ASN A 107 24.78 -16.23 6.05
CA ASN A 107 24.09 -17.03 5.03
C ASN A 107 22.76 -17.60 5.49
N ALA A 108 22.47 -17.61 6.79
CA ALA A 108 21.20 -18.06 7.33
C ALA A 108 20.47 -16.90 8.00
N THR A 109 19.17 -16.82 7.77
CA THR A 109 18.28 -15.81 8.38
C THR A 109 17.05 -16.52 8.93
N ILE A 110 16.72 -16.24 10.17
CA ILE A 110 15.40 -16.55 10.75
C ILE A 110 14.65 -15.24 10.93
N ALA A 111 13.38 -15.21 10.51
CA ALA A 111 12.53 -14.06 10.68
C ALA A 111 11.18 -14.47 11.27
N LEU A 112 10.72 -13.71 12.25
CA LEU A 112 9.39 -13.76 12.82
C LEU A 112 8.64 -12.52 12.35
N LYS A 113 7.44 -12.70 11.78
CA LYS A 113 6.55 -11.61 11.38
C LYS A 113 5.19 -11.83 12.02
N VAL A 114 4.62 -10.77 12.57
CA VAL A 114 3.27 -10.75 13.11
C VAL A 114 2.47 -9.72 12.33
N TYR A 115 1.37 -10.14 11.76
CA TYR A 115 0.50 -9.31 10.94
C TYR A 115 -0.79 -9.01 11.69
N ASP A 116 -1.28 -7.77 11.50
CA ASP A 116 -2.52 -7.27 12.06
C ASP A 116 -2.65 -7.53 13.57
N ILE A 117 -1.69 -6.99 14.34
CA ILE A 117 -1.62 -7.16 15.80
C ILE A 117 -2.88 -6.64 16.48
N LEU A 118 -3.55 -5.64 15.90
CA LEU A 118 -4.77 -5.04 16.45
C LEU A 118 -6.06 -5.78 16.03
N GLY A 119 -5.99 -6.68 15.04
CA GLY A 119 -7.16 -7.40 14.52
C GLY A 119 -8.21 -6.47 13.89
N GLN A 120 -7.77 -5.35 13.30
CA GLN A 120 -8.67 -4.32 12.76
C GLN A 120 -8.68 -4.26 11.23
N ARG A 121 -8.24 -5.32 10.57
CA ARG A 121 -8.22 -5.36 9.11
C ARG A 121 -9.63 -5.27 8.56
N ASN A 122 -9.90 -4.21 7.79
CA ASN A 122 -11.19 -4.06 7.14
C ASN A 122 -11.28 -4.98 5.91
N SER A 123 -12.26 -5.86 5.89
CA SER A 123 -12.52 -6.80 4.81
C SER A 123 -13.45 -6.25 3.72
N ILE A 124 -14.07 -5.09 3.94
CA ILE A 124 -15.05 -4.51 3.01
C ILE A 124 -14.45 -3.29 2.32
N ARG A 125 -14.48 -3.28 0.99
CA ARG A 125 -14.12 -2.14 0.17
C ARG A 125 -15.30 -1.67 -0.66
N ARG A 126 -15.73 -0.43 -0.46
CA ARG A 126 -16.73 0.22 -1.30
C ARG A 126 -16.09 1.15 -2.33
N THR A 127 -16.54 1.02 -3.56
CA THR A 127 -16.21 1.95 -4.65
C THR A 127 -17.50 2.61 -5.12
N VAL A 128 -17.54 3.94 -5.11
CA VAL A 128 -18.68 4.74 -5.60
C VAL A 128 -18.21 5.53 -6.82
N THR A 129 -18.93 5.37 -7.91
CA THR A 129 -18.75 6.16 -9.14
C THR A 129 -20.08 6.80 -9.52
N GLY A 130 -20.07 7.71 -10.48
CA GLY A 130 -21.31 8.32 -10.98
C GLY A 130 -22.33 7.30 -11.50
N ASN A 131 -21.89 6.11 -11.92
CA ASN A 131 -22.72 5.10 -12.58
C ASN A 131 -23.05 3.89 -11.73
N TYR A 132 -22.18 3.51 -10.78
CA TYR A 132 -22.35 2.31 -9.96
C TYR A 132 -21.77 2.45 -8.57
N ILE A 133 -22.28 1.64 -7.67
CA ILE A 133 -21.72 1.39 -6.35
C ILE A 133 -21.34 -0.09 -6.32
N GLN A 134 -20.11 -0.36 -5.95
CA GLN A 134 -19.58 -1.72 -5.83
C GLN A 134 -19.08 -1.95 -4.42
N ASP A 135 -19.55 -3.00 -3.80
CA ASP A 135 -19.03 -3.53 -2.54
C ASP A 135 -18.28 -4.82 -2.82
N VAL A 136 -17.07 -4.88 -2.33
CA VAL A 136 -16.23 -6.07 -2.43
C VAL A 136 -15.86 -6.47 -1.00
N GLU A 137 -16.29 -7.64 -0.61
CA GLU A 137 -15.91 -8.26 0.66
C GLU A 137 -14.82 -9.31 0.40
N TYR A 138 -13.75 -9.22 1.17
CA TYR A 138 -12.64 -10.17 1.10
C TYR A 138 -12.63 -11.02 2.36
N ASN A 139 -12.42 -12.31 2.21
CA ASN A 139 -12.11 -13.15 3.37
C ASN A 139 -10.65 -12.89 3.77
N THR A 140 -10.44 -12.11 4.82
CA THR A 140 -9.11 -11.77 5.34
C THR A 140 -8.80 -12.61 6.56
N LEU A 141 -7.54 -13.00 6.68
CA LEU A 141 -7.05 -13.57 7.94
C LEU A 141 -6.95 -12.47 8.98
N ASP A 142 -7.40 -12.77 10.18
CA ASP A 142 -7.16 -11.95 11.37
C ASP A 142 -5.67 -11.97 11.75
N THR A 143 -5.33 -11.60 12.97
CA THR A 143 -3.95 -11.62 13.47
C THR A 143 -3.29 -12.97 13.25
N TYR A 144 -2.15 -12.99 12.57
CA TYR A 144 -1.38 -14.22 12.36
C TYR A 144 0.12 -13.96 12.42
N GLY A 145 0.86 -15.00 12.80
CA GLY A 145 2.31 -15.01 12.84
C GLY A 145 2.91 -15.91 11.75
N LEU A 146 4.05 -15.51 11.22
CA LEU A 146 4.82 -16.28 10.25
C LEU A 146 6.27 -16.37 10.70
N ILE A 147 6.81 -17.60 10.75
CA ILE A 147 8.23 -17.85 10.96
C ILE A 147 8.81 -18.28 9.62
N THR A 148 9.87 -17.59 9.20
CA THR A 148 10.56 -17.88 7.94
C THR A 148 12.02 -18.22 8.25
N PHE A 149 12.51 -19.31 7.69
CA PHE A 149 13.92 -19.66 7.67
C PHE A 149 14.43 -19.55 6.23
N THR A 150 15.51 -18.80 6.03
CA THR A 150 16.14 -18.62 4.72
C THR A 150 17.61 -19.02 4.82
N TYR A 151 18.06 -19.89 3.93
CA TYR A 151 19.46 -20.22 3.80
C TYR A 151 19.95 -19.95 2.38
N ARG A 152 21.07 -19.23 2.26
CA ARG A 152 21.67 -18.87 0.97
C ARG A 152 22.88 -19.74 0.69
N PHE A 153 22.82 -20.50 -0.39
CA PHE A 153 23.93 -21.28 -0.91
C PHE A 153 24.75 -20.40 -1.86
N ASN A 154 25.97 -20.07 -1.51
CA ASN A 154 26.91 -19.43 -2.44
C ASN A 154 27.59 -20.52 -3.26
N THR A 155 27.07 -20.84 -4.44
CA THR A 155 27.62 -21.83 -5.34
C THR A 155 28.64 -21.25 -6.34
N PHE A 156 28.69 -19.96 -6.50
CA PHE A 156 29.59 -19.27 -7.44
C PHE A 156 30.23 -18.03 -6.82
N GLY A 157 31.55 -18.08 -6.63
CA GLY A 157 32.58 -17.05 -6.45
C GLY A 157 32.15 -15.66 -5.97
N ASP A 158 32.83 -15.20 -4.95
CA ASP A 158 33.11 -13.88 -4.39
C ASP A 158 32.44 -12.57 -4.94
N LYS A 159 31.22 -12.62 -5.40
CA LYS A 159 30.42 -11.39 -5.52
C LYS A 159 29.44 -11.35 -4.35
N LYS A 160 29.72 -10.48 -3.38
CA LYS A 160 28.79 -10.15 -2.29
C LYS A 160 27.45 -9.78 -2.93
N PRO A 161 26.37 -10.53 -2.69
CA PRO A 161 25.07 -10.08 -3.15
C PRO A 161 24.68 -8.84 -2.35
N ASP A 162 24.29 -7.81 -3.05
CA ASP A 162 23.75 -6.58 -2.48
C ASP A 162 22.45 -6.93 -1.74
N MET A 163 22.54 -7.03 -0.40
CA MET A 163 21.46 -7.53 0.46
C MET A 163 20.31 -6.56 0.63
N ASP A 164 20.50 -5.29 0.27
CA ASP A 164 19.52 -4.22 0.46
C ASP A 164 18.28 -4.33 -0.46
N ARG A 165 18.28 -5.29 -1.39
CA ARG A 165 17.23 -5.39 -2.40
C ARG A 165 16.04 -6.27 -2.03
N PHE A 166 16.15 -7.11 -1.01
CA PHE A 166 15.09 -8.08 -0.65
C PHE A 166 14.21 -7.66 0.52
N ASP A 167 14.58 -6.59 1.22
CA ASP A 167 13.82 -6.10 2.38
C ASP A 167 12.76 -5.04 2.04
N ARG A 168 12.58 -4.77 0.74
CA ARG A 168 11.40 -4.02 0.31
C ARG A 168 10.24 -4.99 0.24
N GLY A 169 9.44 -5.00 1.31
CA GLY A 169 8.15 -5.66 1.35
C GLY A 169 7.29 -5.33 0.11
N PRO A 170 6.19 -6.03 -0.14
CA PRO A 170 5.39 -5.88 -1.34
C PRO A 170 4.71 -4.51 -1.36
N HIS A 171 5.47 -3.49 -1.68
CA HIS A 171 4.99 -2.14 -1.86
C HIS A 171 4.81 -1.85 -3.33
N GLY A 172 3.53 -1.80 -3.67
CA GLY A 172 3.05 -0.98 -4.76
C GLY A 172 3.48 -1.46 -6.13
N TYR A 173 2.50 -1.85 -6.88
CA TYR A 173 2.57 -1.87 -8.34
C TYR A 173 3.19 -0.56 -8.84
N GLY A 174 4.48 -0.58 -9.11
CA GLY A 174 5.07 0.42 -9.97
C GLY A 174 4.49 0.26 -11.37
N PRO A 175 4.31 1.34 -12.15
CA PRO A 175 3.87 1.23 -13.52
C PRO A 175 4.83 0.30 -14.28
N PRO A 176 4.34 -0.52 -15.23
CA PRO A 176 5.17 -1.40 -16.02
C PRO A 176 6.25 -0.59 -16.77
N PRO A 177 7.47 -1.12 -16.93
CA PRO A 177 8.51 -0.45 -17.68
C PRO A 177 8.01 -0.16 -19.09
N GLY A 178 8.11 1.11 -19.48
CA GLY A 178 7.70 1.57 -20.82
C GLY A 178 8.39 0.76 -21.90
N HIS A 179 7.63 0.36 -22.90
CA HIS A 179 8.16 -0.28 -24.09
C HIS A 179 9.29 0.56 -24.71
N PRO A 180 10.41 -0.03 -25.10
CA PRO A 180 11.46 0.68 -25.84
C PRO A 180 10.86 1.24 -27.13
N GLY A 181 11.02 2.56 -27.33
CA GLY A 181 10.52 3.26 -28.49
C GLY A 181 11.01 2.63 -29.80
N ARG A 182 10.10 2.45 -30.73
CA ARG A 182 10.40 2.06 -32.12
C ARG A 182 11.38 3.08 -32.72
N PRO A 183 12.46 2.65 -33.37
CA PRO A 183 13.31 3.55 -34.11
C PRO A 183 12.53 4.13 -35.29
N GLY A 184 12.56 5.46 -35.40
CA GLY A 184 11.90 6.21 -36.45
C GLY A 184 12.41 5.82 -37.83
N GLY A 185 11.49 5.43 -38.70
CA GLY A 185 11.74 5.23 -40.10
C GLY A 185 12.13 6.54 -40.79
N ARG A 186 13.26 6.55 -41.47
CA ARG A 186 13.67 7.62 -42.39
C ARG A 186 12.69 7.63 -43.57
N ARG A 187 12.10 8.79 -43.85
CA ARG A 187 11.45 9.02 -45.14
C ARG A 187 12.51 9.44 -46.15
N TRP A 188 12.46 8.87 -47.31
CA TRP A 188 12.99 9.38 -48.57
C TRP A 188 12.00 10.36 -49.16
#